data_e9e2aa1603536681904e5c992c991dbe
#
_entry.id   e9e2aa1603536681904e5c992c991dbe
#
_cell.length_a   1.000
_cell.length_b   1.000
_cell.length_c   1.000
_cell.angle_alpha   90.00
_cell.angle_beta   90.00
_cell.angle_gamma   90.00
#
_symmetry.space_group_name_H-M   'P 1'
#
loop_
_entity.id
_entity.type
_entity.pdbx_description
1 polymer ?
#
loop_
_entity_poly.entity_id
_entity_poly.type
_entity_poly.pdbx_seq_one_letter_code
_entity_poly.pdbx_strand_id
1 'polypeptide(L)'
;MQINIYKQYRNVLTSLWLIPVLCVLLGIALSFTTIAIDRVTDYELLPESIVGSPEAALEILTTVAASMVNLAVLVLTIVLVVVQLAMGQFSPRIVQRLLRDRQSQFAIGLFVATFVHTLLTIREVEIGGPGQPGHVPGVGIVTTFVLSLASIAVLVIYIHHIGQALRV
;
A
#
# COMPACT_ATOMS: atom_id res chain seq x y z
N MET A 1 -14.81 12.45 -34.92
CA MET A 1 -14.17 12.93 -33.68
C MET A 1 -14.36 11.99 -32.48
N GLN A 2 -15.30 11.06 -32.51
CA GLN A 2 -15.60 10.08 -31.42
C GLN A 2 -14.59 8.92 -31.30
N ILE A 3 -13.92 8.52 -32.39
CA ILE A 3 -13.04 7.32 -32.41
C ILE A 3 -11.73 7.55 -31.63
N ASN A 4 -11.29 8.79 -31.45
CA ASN A 4 -10.04 9.11 -30.76
C ASN A 4 -10.15 8.99 -29.25
N ILE A 5 -11.32 9.26 -28.69
CA ILE A 5 -11.58 9.21 -27.24
C ILE A 5 -11.58 7.74 -26.76
N TYR A 6 -12.21 6.83 -27.49
CA TYR A 6 -12.21 5.40 -27.15
C TYR A 6 -10.83 4.74 -27.21
N LYS A 7 -9.98 5.18 -28.16
CA LYS A 7 -8.60 4.68 -28.28
C LYS A 7 -7.72 5.20 -27.15
N GLN A 8 -7.96 6.44 -26.71
CA GLN A 8 -7.25 7.07 -25.61
C GLN A 8 -7.65 6.45 -24.26
N TYR A 9 -8.95 6.18 -24.02
CA TYR A 9 -9.43 5.46 -22.84
C TYR A 9 -8.87 4.04 -22.75
N ARG A 10 -8.77 3.32 -23.88
CA ARG A 10 -8.21 1.96 -23.91
C ARG A 10 -6.71 1.94 -23.63
N ASN A 11 -5.98 2.95 -24.05
CA ASN A 11 -4.55 3.08 -23.76
C ASN A 11 -4.28 3.47 -22.29
N VAL A 12 -5.16 4.24 -21.67
CA VAL A 12 -5.08 4.57 -20.23
C VAL A 12 -5.44 3.35 -19.39
N LEU A 13 -6.46 2.57 -19.77
CA LEU A 13 -6.86 1.33 -19.08
C LEU A 13 -5.83 0.19 -19.20
N THR A 14 -4.95 0.25 -20.21
CA THR A 14 -3.82 -0.67 -20.35
C THR A 14 -2.51 -0.13 -19.79
N SER A 15 -2.56 1.04 -19.16
CA SER A 15 -1.40 1.68 -18.55
C SER A 15 -0.95 0.87 -17.32
N LEU A 16 0.35 0.58 -17.27
CA LEU A 16 1.04 -0.09 -16.16
C LEU A 16 0.84 0.62 -14.80
N TRP A 17 0.40 1.87 -14.83
CA TRP A 17 0.25 2.74 -13.65
C TRP A 17 -1.17 2.81 -13.09
N LEU A 18 -2.16 2.28 -13.80
CA LEU A 18 -3.56 2.45 -13.40
C LEU A 18 -3.86 1.73 -12.07
N ILE A 19 -3.36 0.49 -11.91
CA ILE A 19 -3.60 -0.32 -10.71
C ILE A 19 -2.95 0.32 -9.48
N PRO A 20 -1.65 0.70 -9.48
CA PRO A 20 -1.05 1.40 -8.34
C PRO A 20 -1.73 2.72 -7.99
N VAL A 21 -2.07 3.53 -8.98
CA VAL A 21 -2.77 4.81 -8.76
C VAL A 21 -4.14 4.59 -8.13
N LEU A 22 -4.91 3.61 -8.61
CA LEU A 22 -6.21 3.27 -8.04
C LEU A 22 -6.08 2.80 -6.59
N CYS A 23 -5.09 1.95 -6.29
CA CYS A 23 -4.81 1.51 -4.92
C CYS A 23 -4.48 2.69 -4.00
N VAL A 24 -3.65 3.64 -4.45
CA VAL A 24 -3.32 4.85 -3.67
C VAL A 24 -4.57 5.69 -3.41
N LEU A 25 -5.41 5.91 -4.42
CA LEU A 25 -6.66 6.66 -4.24
C LEU A 25 -7.61 5.96 -3.25
N LEU A 26 -7.69 4.63 -3.31
CA LEU A 26 -8.45 3.85 -2.33
C LEU A 26 -7.84 3.95 -0.93
N GLY A 27 -6.52 3.93 -0.79
CA GLY A 27 -5.82 4.13 0.48
C GLY A 27 -6.11 5.51 1.09
N ILE A 28 -6.10 6.55 0.26
CA ILE A 28 -6.46 7.92 0.68
C ILE A 28 -7.93 7.97 1.12
N ALA A 29 -8.85 7.45 0.32
CA ALA A 29 -10.27 7.42 0.63
C ALA A 29 -10.53 6.64 1.93
N LEU A 30 -9.87 5.50 2.11
CA LEU A 30 -9.95 4.70 3.32
C LEU A 30 -9.45 5.47 4.55
N SER A 31 -8.35 6.23 4.42
CA SER A 31 -7.82 7.06 5.51
C SER A 31 -8.80 8.15 5.92
N PHE A 32 -9.37 8.87 4.97
CA PHE A 32 -10.38 9.88 5.29
C PHE A 32 -11.62 9.29 5.95
N THR A 33 -12.05 8.09 5.54
CA THR A 33 -13.20 7.42 6.15
C THR A 33 -12.90 6.95 7.58
N THR A 34 -11.73 6.37 7.84
CA THR A 34 -11.33 5.94 9.18
C THR A 34 -11.16 7.12 10.12
N ILE A 35 -10.50 8.20 9.69
CA ILE A 35 -10.36 9.44 10.46
C ILE A 35 -11.72 10.08 10.74
N ALA A 36 -12.63 10.10 9.77
CA ALA A 36 -13.98 10.63 9.99
C ALA A 36 -14.75 9.82 11.04
N ILE A 37 -14.61 8.49 11.05
CA ILE A 37 -15.21 7.62 12.06
C ILE A 37 -14.59 7.92 13.44
N ASP A 38 -13.26 7.98 13.55
CA ASP A 38 -12.58 8.28 14.81
C ASP A 38 -13.02 9.64 15.39
N ARG A 39 -13.17 10.67 14.55
CA ARG A 39 -13.63 12.00 14.98
C ARG A 39 -15.10 12.02 15.41
N VAL A 40 -15.99 11.28 14.72
CA VAL A 40 -17.43 11.22 15.09
C VAL A 40 -17.64 10.49 16.39
N THR A 41 -16.74 9.59 16.76
CA THR A 41 -16.81 8.77 17.97
C THR A 41 -15.94 9.31 19.11
N ASP A 42 -15.44 10.56 18.98
CA ASP A 42 -14.55 11.21 19.97
C ASP A 42 -13.35 10.32 20.38
N TYR A 43 -12.86 9.48 19.45
CA TYR A 43 -11.74 8.54 19.65
C TYR A 43 -11.96 7.49 20.75
N GLU A 44 -13.20 7.30 21.23
CA GLU A 44 -13.54 6.37 22.32
C GLU A 44 -13.96 4.97 21.86
N LEU A 45 -14.02 4.71 20.53
CA LEU A 45 -14.47 3.41 19.98
C LEU A 45 -13.61 2.24 20.45
N LEU A 46 -12.31 2.46 20.67
CA LEU A 46 -11.37 1.42 21.03
C LEU A 46 -10.69 1.76 22.37
N PRO A 47 -10.64 0.80 23.31
CA PRO A 47 -10.00 1.03 24.60
C PRO A 47 -8.48 1.27 24.44
N GLU A 48 -7.91 2.09 25.31
CA GLU A 48 -6.47 2.39 25.34
C GLU A 48 -5.57 1.14 25.39
N SER A 49 -6.10 0.04 25.94
CA SER A 49 -5.38 -1.26 25.97
C SER A 49 -5.08 -1.83 24.59
N ILE A 50 -5.82 -1.43 23.55
CA ILE A 50 -5.63 -1.87 22.15
C ILE A 50 -4.83 -0.83 21.35
N VAL A 51 -5.10 0.44 21.62
CA VAL A 51 -4.54 1.55 20.83
C VAL A 51 -3.16 1.99 21.38
N GLY A 52 -2.92 1.80 22.67
CA GLY A 52 -1.70 2.21 23.33
C GLY A 52 -1.62 3.73 23.59
N SER A 53 -0.47 4.18 24.11
CA SER A 53 -0.21 5.62 24.28
C SER A 53 0.06 6.29 22.93
N PRO A 54 -0.15 7.61 22.80
CA PRO A 54 0.15 8.35 21.56
C PRO A 54 1.58 8.14 21.06
N GLU A 55 2.57 8.07 21.96
CA GLU A 55 3.97 7.85 21.62
C GLU A 55 4.19 6.45 21.04
N ALA A 56 3.61 5.41 21.66
CA ALA A 56 3.69 4.04 21.19
C ALA A 56 3.00 3.88 19.82
N ALA A 57 1.85 4.53 19.64
CA ALA A 57 1.13 4.55 18.39
C ALA A 57 1.97 5.16 17.26
N LEU A 58 2.63 6.30 17.51
CA LEU A 58 3.52 6.95 16.55
C LEU A 58 4.72 6.06 16.17
N GLU A 59 5.34 5.41 17.15
CA GLU A 59 6.48 4.52 16.91
C GLU A 59 6.07 3.33 16.02
N ILE A 60 4.94 2.69 16.33
CA ILE A 60 4.41 1.58 15.55
C ILE A 60 4.05 2.03 14.13
N LEU A 61 3.28 3.11 13.99
CA LEU A 61 2.88 3.63 12.67
C LEU A 61 4.08 4.02 11.82
N THR A 62 5.09 4.66 12.41
CA THR A 62 6.32 5.04 11.70
C THR A 62 7.09 3.82 11.23
N THR A 63 7.18 2.78 12.07
CA THR A 63 7.81 1.50 11.72
C THR A 63 7.07 0.81 10.57
N VAL A 64 5.73 0.80 10.61
CA VAL A 64 4.91 0.25 9.53
C VAL A 64 5.13 1.04 8.24
N ALA A 65 5.08 2.37 8.28
CA ALA A 65 5.31 3.21 7.11
C ALA A 65 6.68 2.91 6.46
N ALA A 66 7.75 2.88 7.24
CA ALA A 66 9.09 2.55 6.74
C ALA A 66 9.16 1.14 6.15
N SER A 67 8.50 0.17 6.79
CA SER A 67 8.45 -1.21 6.31
C SER A 67 7.73 -1.33 4.96
N MET A 68 6.64 -0.59 4.74
CA MET A 68 5.90 -0.60 3.47
C MET A 68 6.74 -0.07 2.30
N VAL A 69 7.55 0.96 2.52
CA VAL A 69 8.50 1.45 1.51
C VAL A 69 9.53 0.37 1.18
N ASN A 70 10.09 -0.30 2.19
CA ASN A 70 11.05 -1.38 1.99
C ASN A 70 10.45 -2.56 1.20
N LEU A 71 9.20 -2.92 1.47
CA LEU A 71 8.49 -3.97 0.73
C LEU A 71 8.26 -3.58 -0.74
N ALA A 72 7.90 -2.33 -1.00
CA ALA A 72 7.75 -1.83 -2.36
C ALA A 72 9.07 -1.88 -3.14
N VAL A 73 10.18 -1.45 -2.52
CA VAL A 73 11.52 -1.52 -3.09
C VAL A 73 11.94 -2.98 -3.34
N LEU A 74 11.64 -3.90 -2.42
CA LEU A 74 11.92 -5.33 -2.58
C LEU A 74 11.22 -5.89 -3.83
N VAL A 75 9.92 -5.62 -4.00
CA VAL A 75 9.17 -6.07 -5.19
C VAL A 75 9.75 -5.50 -6.46
N LEU A 76 10.08 -4.20 -6.48
CA LEU A 76 10.72 -3.56 -7.65
C LEU A 76 12.07 -4.20 -7.97
N THR A 77 12.87 -4.52 -6.96
CA THR A 77 14.16 -5.21 -7.13
C THR A 77 13.99 -6.59 -7.73
N ILE A 78 13.01 -7.37 -7.25
CA ILE A 78 12.70 -8.70 -7.80
C ILE A 78 12.29 -8.57 -9.27
N VAL A 79 11.40 -7.64 -9.59
CA VAL A 79 10.98 -7.38 -10.99
C VAL A 79 12.18 -7.04 -11.87
N LEU A 80 13.07 -6.16 -11.38
CA LEU A 80 14.26 -5.77 -12.13
C LEU A 80 15.21 -6.94 -12.39
N VAL A 81 15.47 -7.78 -11.38
CA VAL A 81 16.30 -8.98 -11.51
C VAL A 81 15.70 -9.97 -12.51
N VAL A 82 14.39 -10.22 -12.43
CA VAL A 82 13.68 -11.11 -13.37
C VAL A 82 13.76 -10.58 -14.79
N VAL A 83 13.62 -9.27 -14.99
CA VAL A 83 13.79 -8.62 -16.31
C VAL A 83 15.22 -8.75 -16.83
N GLN A 84 16.23 -8.55 -15.97
CA GLN A 84 17.63 -8.71 -16.35
C GLN A 84 17.96 -10.16 -16.80
N LEU A 85 17.47 -11.15 -16.06
CA LEU A 85 17.61 -12.57 -16.43
C LEU A 85 16.90 -12.89 -17.76
N ALA A 86 15.70 -12.34 -17.96
CA ALA A 86 14.93 -12.54 -19.16
C ALA A 86 15.58 -11.90 -20.40
N MET A 87 16.25 -10.75 -20.25
CA MET A 87 16.96 -10.10 -21.37
C MET A 87 18.15 -10.91 -21.87
N GLY A 88 18.78 -11.70 -21.01
CA GLY A 88 19.93 -12.55 -21.39
C GLY A 88 19.54 -13.82 -22.15
N GLN A 89 18.30 -14.29 -22.04
CA GLN A 89 17.88 -15.61 -22.53
C GLN A 89 16.64 -15.60 -23.43
N PHE A 90 15.83 -14.53 -23.46
CA PHE A 90 14.52 -14.50 -24.10
C PHE A 90 14.31 -13.34 -25.08
N SER A 91 13.36 -13.54 -26.00
CA SER A 91 12.92 -12.50 -26.94
C SER A 91 12.33 -11.28 -26.21
N PRO A 92 12.51 -10.04 -26.73
CA PRO A 92 11.98 -8.80 -26.16
C PRO A 92 10.47 -8.81 -25.86
N ARG A 93 9.73 -9.70 -26.48
CA ARG A 93 8.28 -9.86 -26.32
C ARG A 93 7.89 -10.47 -24.97
N ILE A 94 8.76 -11.32 -24.41
CA ILE A 94 8.53 -11.97 -23.10
C ILE A 94 8.81 -10.97 -21.98
N VAL A 95 9.83 -10.14 -22.13
CA VAL A 95 10.17 -9.07 -21.19
C VAL A 95 9.00 -8.10 -20.99
N GLN A 96 8.32 -7.72 -22.08
CA GLN A 96 7.15 -6.84 -21.99
C GLN A 96 5.96 -7.47 -21.26
N ARG A 97 5.81 -8.79 -21.29
CA ARG A 97 4.78 -9.51 -20.53
C ARG A 97 5.07 -9.52 -19.04
N LEU A 98 6.34 -9.73 -18.66
CA LEU A 98 6.78 -9.72 -17.25
C LEU A 98 6.62 -8.33 -16.61
N LEU A 99 6.94 -7.27 -17.36
CA LEU A 99 6.71 -5.89 -16.89
C LEU A 99 5.22 -5.53 -16.77
N ARG A 100 4.32 -6.26 -17.43
CA ARG A 100 2.86 -6.08 -17.36
C ARG A 100 2.18 -6.99 -16.35
N ASP A 101 2.95 -7.63 -15.47
CA ASP A 101 2.37 -8.50 -14.46
C ASP A 101 1.48 -7.70 -13.50
N ARG A 102 0.18 -8.02 -13.51
CA ARG A 102 -0.83 -7.38 -12.67
C ARG A 102 -0.59 -7.63 -11.18
N GLN A 103 0.02 -8.75 -10.84
CA GLN A 103 0.30 -9.10 -9.44
C GLN A 103 1.37 -8.19 -8.85
N SER A 104 2.45 -7.93 -9.60
CA SER A 104 3.47 -6.95 -9.20
C SER A 104 2.90 -5.55 -9.01
N GLN A 105 2.03 -5.11 -9.94
CA GLN A 105 1.39 -3.80 -9.87
C GLN A 105 0.46 -3.69 -8.66
N PHE A 106 -0.29 -4.75 -8.36
CA PHE A 106 -1.18 -4.80 -7.21
C PHE A 106 -0.39 -4.80 -5.89
N ALA A 107 0.68 -5.60 -5.80
CA ALA A 107 1.54 -5.64 -4.62
C ALA A 107 2.15 -4.27 -4.32
N ILE A 108 2.77 -3.62 -5.31
CA ILE A 108 3.33 -2.28 -5.17
C ILE A 108 2.23 -1.27 -4.82
N GLY A 109 1.08 -1.35 -5.50
CA GLY A 109 -0.06 -0.48 -5.25
C GLY A 109 -0.58 -0.59 -3.81
N LEU A 110 -0.70 -1.81 -3.28
CA LEU A 110 -1.12 -2.06 -1.90
C LEU A 110 -0.11 -1.51 -0.90
N PHE A 111 1.21 -1.73 -1.11
CA PHE A 111 2.23 -1.22 -0.19
C PHE A 111 2.26 0.30 -0.15
N VAL A 112 2.17 0.96 -1.31
CA VAL A 112 2.10 2.42 -1.39
C VAL A 112 0.80 2.95 -0.79
N ALA A 113 -0.34 2.28 -1.01
CA ALA A 113 -1.62 2.63 -0.41
C ALA A 113 -1.58 2.53 1.12
N THR A 114 -1.00 1.44 1.65
CA THR A 114 -0.81 1.24 3.10
C THR A 114 0.12 2.32 3.67
N PHE A 115 1.22 2.62 2.98
CA PHE A 115 2.13 3.70 3.37
C PHE A 115 1.40 5.05 3.48
N VAL A 116 0.65 5.44 2.44
CA VAL A 116 -0.09 6.71 2.41
C VAL A 116 -1.16 6.74 3.51
N HIS A 117 -1.91 5.63 3.70
CA HIS A 117 -2.88 5.51 4.78
C HIS A 117 -2.21 5.72 6.15
N THR A 118 -1.09 5.04 6.38
CA THR A 118 -0.33 5.15 7.64
C THR A 118 0.16 6.58 7.89
N LEU A 119 0.69 7.27 6.87
CA LEU A 119 1.12 8.68 6.99
C LEU A 119 -0.02 9.62 7.37
N LEU A 120 -1.21 9.42 6.78
CA LEU A 120 -2.38 10.22 7.11
C LEU A 120 -2.89 9.93 8.53
N THR A 121 -2.79 8.68 8.98
CA THR A 121 -3.11 8.26 10.36
C THR A 121 -2.12 8.86 11.36
N ILE A 122 -0.80 8.89 11.06
CA ILE A 122 0.22 9.53 11.90
C ILE A 122 -0.11 11.01 12.12
N ARG A 123 -0.56 11.69 11.08
CA ARG A 123 -0.92 13.11 11.17
C ARG A 123 -2.06 13.40 12.14
N GLU A 124 -2.93 12.42 12.38
CA GLU A 124 -4.10 12.56 13.26
C GLU A 124 -3.77 12.24 14.74
N VAL A 125 -2.61 11.65 15.03
CA VAL A 125 -2.18 11.38 16.40
C VAL A 125 -1.77 12.67 17.06
N GLU A 126 -2.42 13.03 18.17
CA GLU A 126 -2.05 14.18 19.01
C GLU A 126 -1.43 13.72 20.33
N ILE A 127 -0.22 14.19 20.60
CA ILE A 127 0.44 14.00 21.88
C ILE A 127 -0.11 15.04 22.85
N GLY A 128 -0.71 14.61 23.95
CA GLY A 128 -1.27 15.50 24.95
C GLY A 128 -0.22 16.46 25.53
N GLY A 129 -0.64 17.72 25.72
CA GLY A 129 0.16 18.73 26.43
C GLY A 129 -0.17 18.80 27.94
N PRO A 130 0.51 19.67 28.70
CA PRO A 130 0.21 19.85 30.11
C PRO A 130 -1.26 20.24 30.35
N GLY A 131 -2.08 19.26 30.81
CA GLY A 131 -3.50 19.46 31.10
C GLY A 131 -4.46 19.18 29.93
N GLN A 132 -3.99 18.68 28.79
CA GLN A 132 -4.83 18.20 27.72
C GLN A 132 -4.53 16.72 27.43
N PRO A 133 -5.53 15.83 27.43
CA PRO A 133 -5.33 14.44 27.02
C PRO A 133 -4.97 14.37 25.53
N GLY A 134 -3.94 13.59 25.20
CA GLY A 134 -3.67 13.22 23.81
C GLY A 134 -4.75 12.29 23.27
N HIS A 135 -4.97 12.28 21.95
CA HIS A 135 -5.88 11.33 21.34
C HIS A 135 -5.22 10.59 20.17
N VAL A 136 -5.68 9.36 19.96
CA VAL A 136 -5.12 8.43 19.01
C VAL A 136 -6.24 7.88 18.14
N PRO A 137 -6.10 7.92 16.79
CA PRO A 137 -7.12 7.41 15.88
C PRO A 137 -7.14 5.88 15.92
N GLY A 138 -7.96 5.30 16.79
CA GLY A 138 -8.02 3.86 17.04
C GLY A 138 -8.41 3.05 15.80
N VAL A 139 -9.45 3.49 15.08
CA VAL A 139 -9.89 2.84 13.83
C VAL A 139 -8.80 2.94 12.76
N GLY A 140 -8.12 4.08 12.66
CA GLY A 140 -6.99 4.29 11.77
C GLY A 140 -5.85 3.31 12.04
N ILE A 141 -5.48 3.09 13.31
CA ILE A 141 -4.44 2.14 13.71
C ILE A 141 -4.82 0.70 13.38
N VAL A 142 -6.01 0.26 13.77
CA VAL A 142 -6.47 -1.12 13.47
C VAL A 142 -6.50 -1.36 11.97
N THR A 143 -6.96 -0.38 11.19
CA THR A 143 -6.94 -0.48 9.72
C THR A 143 -5.51 -0.58 9.19
N THR A 144 -4.57 0.18 9.74
CA THR A 144 -3.14 0.08 9.39
C THR A 144 -2.60 -1.31 9.68
N PHE A 145 -2.93 -1.94 10.81
CA PHE A 145 -2.53 -3.31 11.11
C PHE A 145 -3.10 -4.31 10.11
N VAL A 146 -4.39 -4.21 9.79
CA VAL A 146 -5.03 -5.09 8.80
C VAL A 146 -4.38 -4.95 7.43
N LEU A 147 -4.12 -3.73 6.98
CA LEU A 147 -3.44 -3.45 5.71
C LEU A 147 -2.00 -3.99 5.71
N SER A 148 -1.29 -3.88 6.84
CA SER A 148 0.07 -4.42 6.99
C SER A 148 0.09 -5.94 6.87
N LEU A 149 -0.84 -6.63 7.54
CA LEU A 149 -0.97 -8.09 7.44
C LEU A 149 -1.34 -8.53 6.02
N ALA A 150 -2.27 -7.80 5.37
CA ALA A 150 -2.63 -8.03 3.98
C ALA A 150 -1.42 -7.82 3.04
N SER A 151 -0.60 -6.80 3.29
CA SER A 151 0.62 -6.51 2.54
C SER A 151 1.64 -7.65 2.66
N ILE A 152 1.85 -8.18 3.85
CA ILE A 152 2.73 -9.35 4.08
C ILE A 152 2.18 -10.58 3.34
N ALA A 153 0.88 -10.85 3.43
CA ALA A 153 0.25 -11.97 2.74
C ALA A 153 0.42 -11.85 1.21
N VAL A 154 0.19 -10.65 0.65
CA VAL A 154 0.38 -10.38 -0.78
C VAL A 154 1.85 -10.55 -1.18
N LEU A 155 2.81 -10.14 -0.36
CA LEU A 155 4.23 -10.37 -0.61
C LEU A 155 4.55 -11.85 -0.72
N VAL A 156 4.06 -12.68 0.22
CA VAL A 156 4.30 -14.14 0.20
C VAL A 156 3.72 -14.78 -1.05
N ILE A 157 2.48 -14.42 -1.42
CA ILE A 157 1.83 -14.89 -2.65
C ILE A 157 2.62 -14.45 -3.89
N TYR A 158 3.10 -13.22 -3.91
CA TYR A 158 3.89 -12.66 -5.00
C TYR A 158 5.21 -13.41 -5.21
N ILE A 159 5.96 -13.65 -4.12
CA ILE A 159 7.22 -14.43 -4.17
C ILE A 159 6.96 -15.85 -4.69
N HIS A 160 5.89 -16.49 -4.22
CA HIS A 160 5.51 -17.83 -4.68
C HIS A 160 5.19 -17.83 -6.19
N HIS A 161 4.44 -16.86 -6.67
CA HIS A 161 4.08 -16.71 -8.08
C HIS A 161 5.31 -16.55 -8.99
N ILE A 162 6.24 -15.67 -8.60
CA ILE A 162 7.48 -15.46 -9.38
C ILE A 162 8.35 -16.72 -9.37
N GLY A 163 8.45 -17.40 -8.22
CA GLY A 163 9.20 -18.65 -8.13
C GLY A 163 8.68 -19.73 -9.08
N GLN A 164 7.37 -19.77 -9.31
CA GLN A 164 6.77 -20.68 -10.31
C GLN A 164 7.04 -20.23 -11.76
N ALA A 165 7.00 -18.93 -12.03
CA ALA A 165 7.24 -18.39 -13.35
C ALA A 165 8.69 -18.62 -13.85
N LEU A 166 9.66 -18.76 -12.93
CA LEU A 166 11.06 -19.04 -13.23
C LEU A 166 11.37 -20.56 -13.36
N ARG A 167 10.41 -21.42 -13.04
CA ARG A 167 10.60 -22.89 -13.02
C ARG A 167 10.29 -23.58 -14.36
N VAL A 168 9.90 -22.83 -15.41
CA VAL A 168 9.56 -23.35 -16.77
C VAL A 168 10.78 -23.35 -17.71
#